data_8ce00f880013bc5101d76df0ca6f3461
#
_entry.id   8ce00f880013bc5101d76df0ca6f3461
#
_cell.length_a   1.000
_cell.length_b   1.000
_cell.length_c   1.000
_cell.angle_alpha   90.00
_cell.angle_beta   90.00
_cell.angle_gamma   90.00
#
_symmetry.space_group_name_H-M   'P 1'
#
loop_
_entity.id
_entity.type
_entity.pdbx_description
1 polymer ?
#
loop_
_entity_poly.entity_id
_entity_poly.type
_entity_poly.pdbx_seq_one_letter_code
_entity_poly.pdbx_strand_id
1 'polypeptide(L)'
;DNSKRHINQNLRRILNNQSIRVVEDSEININLARLSKRMSHLTTSLQNTENSRILNSQEIVKQERRRIARDLHDTVSQELFASSMILSGLSQNLTQLPQEQLQDQLKVVEEMLQHAQNDLRILLLHLRPIELENKSLSEGFDMILKELTDKSNIEVVYRKNIDKLPKKVEDNVFRIGQEVISNTLKHSKATRLEVYLNQTENELQLKMVDNGIGFDMDESHDLSYGLKNIKDRVDDLGGTLQLLSQPDKGVSMDIRLPLVPEEKGDNNGEN
;
A
#
# COMPACT_ATOMS: atom_id res chain seq x y z
N ASP A 1 -42.98 38.84 -2.59
CA ASP A 1 -42.38 37.94 -3.58
C ASP A 1 -42.01 36.58 -2.94
N ASN A 2 -43.03 35.95 -2.31
CA ASN A 2 -42.90 34.71 -1.55
C ASN A 2 -42.46 33.51 -2.43
N SER A 3 -42.89 33.46 -3.68
CA SER A 3 -42.60 32.34 -4.60
C SER A 3 -41.10 32.21 -4.92
N LYS A 4 -40.41 33.33 -5.17
CA LYS A 4 -38.96 33.34 -5.43
C LYS A 4 -38.14 32.90 -4.21
N ARG A 5 -38.57 33.28 -3.00
CA ARG A 5 -37.93 32.84 -1.75
C ARG A 5 -38.06 31.32 -1.56
N HIS A 6 -39.24 30.77 -1.80
CA HIS A 6 -39.50 29.33 -1.71
C HIS A 6 -38.66 28.51 -2.72
N ILE A 7 -38.58 28.99 -3.95
CA ILE A 7 -37.76 28.34 -5.00
C ILE A 7 -36.29 28.32 -4.57
N ASN A 8 -35.75 29.47 -4.10
CA ASN A 8 -34.37 29.54 -3.66
C ASN A 8 -34.08 28.67 -2.42
N GLN A 9 -35.02 28.55 -1.49
CA GLN A 9 -34.88 27.65 -0.34
C GLN A 9 -34.88 26.19 -0.76
N ASN A 10 -35.75 25.80 -1.68
CA ASN A 10 -35.80 24.43 -2.19
C ASN A 10 -34.53 24.09 -3.00
N LEU A 11 -34.01 25.03 -3.80
CA LEU A 11 -32.74 24.85 -4.51
C LEU A 11 -31.57 24.65 -3.54
N ARG A 12 -31.46 25.43 -2.48
CA ARG A 12 -30.42 25.24 -1.44
C ARG A 12 -30.55 23.88 -0.74
N ARG A 13 -31.79 23.44 -0.47
CA ARG A 13 -32.03 22.10 0.11
C ARG A 13 -31.58 20.96 -0.81
N ILE A 14 -31.87 21.09 -2.12
CA ILE A 14 -31.39 20.12 -3.12
C ILE A 14 -29.87 20.06 -3.16
N LEU A 15 -29.19 21.23 -3.17
CA LEU A 15 -27.74 21.31 -3.16
C LEU A 15 -27.11 20.70 -1.89
N ASN A 16 -27.82 20.78 -0.76
CA ASN A 16 -27.38 20.20 0.52
C ASN A 16 -27.91 18.76 0.74
N ASN A 17 -28.40 18.10 -0.31
CA ASN A 17 -28.93 16.73 -0.26
C ASN A 17 -30.10 16.53 0.74
N GLN A 18 -30.89 17.58 1.00
CA GLN A 18 -32.03 17.59 1.90
C GLN A 18 -33.35 17.45 1.14
N SER A 19 -34.34 16.81 1.75
CA SER A 19 -35.68 16.68 1.18
C SER A 19 -36.38 18.06 1.06
N ILE A 20 -37.06 18.27 -0.09
CA ILE A 20 -37.82 19.48 -0.31
C ILE A 20 -39.28 19.32 0.17
N ARG A 21 -39.88 20.43 0.65
CA ARG A 21 -41.32 20.49 0.93
C ARG A 21 -42.04 21.10 -0.25
N VAL A 22 -42.93 20.31 -0.88
CA VAL A 22 -43.82 20.83 -1.93
C VAL A 22 -45.01 21.49 -1.26
N VAL A 23 -45.11 22.81 -1.35
CA VAL A 23 -46.15 23.60 -0.67
C VAL A 23 -47.25 24.06 -1.66
N GLU A 24 -46.96 24.07 -2.97
CA GLU A 24 -47.89 24.47 -4.01
C GLU A 24 -47.74 23.57 -5.24
N ASP A 25 -48.86 23.25 -5.89
CA ASP A 25 -48.93 22.46 -7.14
C ASP A 25 -48.51 23.30 -8.38
N SER A 26 -47.34 23.93 -8.30
CA SER A 26 -46.80 24.62 -9.48
C SER A 26 -45.91 23.62 -10.28
N GLU A 27 -45.92 23.75 -11.57
CA GLU A 27 -45.09 22.92 -12.49
C GLU A 27 -43.58 22.97 -12.08
N ILE A 28 -43.15 24.12 -11.58
CA ILE A 28 -41.77 24.31 -11.08
C ILE A 28 -41.50 23.43 -9.85
N ASN A 29 -42.42 23.36 -8.89
CA ASN A 29 -42.26 22.54 -7.69
C ASN A 29 -42.28 21.05 -8.00
N ILE A 30 -43.07 20.61 -8.97
CA ILE A 30 -43.07 19.22 -9.46
C ILE A 30 -41.74 18.89 -10.11
N ASN A 31 -41.18 19.78 -10.93
CA ASN A 31 -39.90 19.56 -11.58
C ASN A 31 -38.74 19.58 -10.58
N LEU A 32 -38.76 20.45 -9.54
CA LEU A 32 -37.80 20.46 -8.46
C LEU A 32 -37.86 19.15 -7.64
N ALA A 33 -39.04 18.63 -7.36
CA ALA A 33 -39.21 17.35 -6.67
C ALA A 33 -38.65 16.18 -7.50
N ARG A 34 -38.87 16.17 -8.82
CA ARG A 34 -38.29 15.17 -9.73
C ARG A 34 -36.75 15.27 -9.76
N LEU A 35 -36.21 16.49 -9.80
CA LEU A 35 -34.77 16.74 -9.80
C LEU A 35 -34.14 16.25 -8.48
N SER A 36 -34.75 16.60 -7.35
CA SER A 36 -34.31 16.15 -6.01
C SER A 36 -34.28 14.63 -5.93
N LYS A 37 -35.32 13.94 -6.40
CA LYS A 37 -35.41 12.49 -6.41
C LYS A 37 -34.32 11.85 -7.31
N ARG A 38 -34.07 12.44 -8.48
CA ARG A 38 -33.00 11.97 -9.39
C ARG A 38 -31.61 12.16 -8.79
N MET A 39 -31.34 13.33 -8.18
CA MET A 39 -30.07 13.58 -7.51
C MET A 39 -29.84 12.63 -6.34
N SER A 40 -30.83 12.41 -5.50
CA SER A 40 -30.77 11.45 -4.40
C SER A 40 -30.46 10.03 -4.91
N HIS A 41 -31.13 9.59 -5.98
CA HIS A 41 -30.91 8.30 -6.60
C HIS A 41 -29.49 8.17 -7.18
N LEU A 42 -28.98 9.21 -7.87
CA LEU A 42 -27.62 9.23 -8.40
C LEU A 42 -26.58 9.18 -7.29
N THR A 43 -26.77 9.96 -6.21
CA THR A 43 -25.87 9.95 -5.05
C THR A 43 -25.80 8.57 -4.41
N THR A 44 -26.97 7.93 -4.19
CA THR A 44 -27.04 6.60 -3.62
C THR A 44 -26.38 5.55 -4.56
N SER A 45 -26.61 5.68 -5.87
CA SER A 45 -26.01 4.78 -6.87
C SER A 45 -24.49 4.93 -6.92
N LEU A 46 -23.97 6.16 -6.87
CA LEU A 46 -22.53 6.43 -6.81
C LEU A 46 -21.90 5.86 -5.52
N GLN A 47 -22.53 6.09 -4.36
CA GLN A 47 -22.05 5.53 -3.09
C GLN A 47 -22.02 4.00 -3.10
N ASN A 48 -23.08 3.35 -3.65
CA ASN A 48 -23.12 1.89 -3.77
C ASN A 48 -22.05 1.35 -4.71
N THR A 49 -21.78 2.06 -5.84
CA THR A 49 -20.75 1.68 -6.78
C THR A 49 -19.35 1.83 -6.16
N GLU A 50 -19.12 2.91 -5.44
CA GLU A 50 -17.85 3.16 -4.75
C GLU A 50 -17.60 2.15 -3.63
N ASN A 51 -18.61 1.87 -2.80
CA ASN A 51 -18.54 0.82 -1.79
C ASN A 51 -18.29 -0.57 -2.40
N SER A 52 -18.93 -0.89 -3.52
CA SER A 52 -18.71 -2.16 -4.22
C SER A 52 -17.30 -2.26 -4.80
N ARG A 53 -16.74 -1.16 -5.31
CA ARG A 53 -15.34 -1.11 -5.78
C ARG A 53 -14.35 -1.33 -4.64
N ILE A 54 -14.58 -0.68 -3.50
CA ILE A 54 -13.74 -0.82 -2.31
C ILE A 54 -13.78 -2.26 -1.79
N LEU A 55 -14.96 -2.85 -1.66
CA LEU A 55 -15.13 -4.24 -1.22
C LEU A 55 -14.48 -5.23 -2.19
N ASN A 56 -14.65 -5.04 -3.51
CA ASN A 56 -14.01 -5.88 -4.52
C ASN A 56 -12.47 -5.76 -4.47
N SER A 57 -11.94 -4.55 -4.32
CA SER A 57 -10.49 -4.34 -4.24
C SER A 57 -9.90 -4.98 -2.99
N GLN A 58 -10.58 -4.91 -1.85
CA GLN A 58 -10.16 -5.56 -0.62
C GLN A 58 -10.17 -7.10 -0.73
N GLU A 59 -11.21 -7.67 -1.36
CA GLU A 59 -11.28 -9.11 -1.56
C GLU A 59 -10.21 -9.62 -2.54
N ILE A 60 -9.93 -8.88 -3.61
CA ILE A 60 -8.84 -9.18 -4.56
C ILE A 60 -7.48 -9.16 -3.84
N VAL A 61 -7.21 -8.14 -3.03
CA VAL A 61 -5.97 -8.04 -2.23
C VAL A 61 -5.87 -9.21 -1.26
N LYS A 62 -6.96 -9.59 -0.61
CA LYS A 62 -7.00 -10.73 0.32
C LYS A 62 -6.77 -12.07 -0.38
N GLN A 63 -7.35 -12.26 -1.56
CA GLN A 63 -7.14 -13.45 -2.39
C GLN A 63 -5.70 -13.55 -2.88
N GLU A 64 -5.13 -12.43 -3.32
CA GLU A 64 -3.74 -12.37 -3.78
C GLU A 64 -2.75 -12.66 -2.63
N ARG A 65 -2.99 -12.11 -1.45
CA ARG A 65 -2.20 -12.44 -0.25
C ARG A 65 -2.25 -13.94 0.08
N ARG A 66 -3.43 -14.56 0.00
CA ARG A 66 -3.58 -16.01 0.23
C ARG A 66 -2.87 -16.84 -0.84
N ARG A 67 -2.85 -16.36 -2.09
CA ARG A 67 -2.11 -17.00 -3.18
C ARG A 67 -0.62 -16.93 -2.91
N ILE A 68 -0.09 -15.72 -2.68
CA ILE A 68 1.32 -15.50 -2.38
C ILE A 68 1.77 -16.33 -1.16
N ALA A 69 0.96 -16.37 -0.12
CA ALA A 69 1.25 -17.16 1.08
C ALA A 69 1.38 -18.65 0.78
N ARG A 70 0.53 -19.22 -0.09
CA ARG A 70 0.62 -20.61 -0.52
C ARG A 70 1.84 -20.85 -1.38
N ASP A 71 2.08 -20.01 -2.39
CA ASP A 71 3.20 -20.13 -3.31
C ASP A 71 4.55 -20.10 -2.54
N LEU A 72 4.69 -19.16 -1.58
CA LEU A 72 5.88 -19.06 -0.73
C LEU A 72 6.01 -20.25 0.23
N HIS A 73 4.91 -20.71 0.83
CA HIS A 73 4.91 -21.89 1.70
C HIS A 73 5.39 -23.14 0.93
N ASP A 74 4.90 -23.31 -0.30
CA ASP A 74 5.25 -24.46 -1.12
C ASP A 74 6.73 -24.39 -1.55
N THR A 75 7.23 -23.19 -1.91
CA THR A 75 8.66 -22.98 -2.23
C THR A 75 9.55 -23.28 -1.04
N VAL A 76 9.24 -22.71 0.14
CA VAL A 76 10.00 -22.93 1.38
C VAL A 76 10.00 -24.42 1.75
N SER A 77 8.86 -25.10 1.64
CA SER A 77 8.75 -26.53 1.93
C SER A 77 9.62 -27.37 0.99
N GLN A 78 9.67 -27.02 -0.29
CA GLN A 78 10.52 -27.70 -1.29
C GLN A 78 12.01 -27.48 -0.99
N GLU A 79 12.44 -26.27 -0.66
CA GLU A 79 13.83 -25.95 -0.33
C GLU A 79 14.30 -26.67 0.94
N LEU A 80 13.45 -26.69 1.98
CA LEU A 80 13.74 -27.43 3.22
C LEU A 80 13.82 -28.95 2.98
N PHE A 81 12.93 -29.49 2.15
CA PHE A 81 12.95 -30.89 1.80
C PHE A 81 14.22 -31.27 1.02
N ALA A 82 14.58 -30.46 0.03
CA ALA A 82 15.80 -30.69 -0.76
C ALA A 82 17.06 -30.57 0.09
N SER A 83 17.14 -29.56 0.97
CA SER A 83 18.24 -29.43 1.93
C SER A 83 18.36 -30.64 2.84
N SER A 84 17.22 -31.15 3.34
CA SER A 84 17.19 -32.36 4.18
C SER A 84 17.66 -33.63 3.42
N MET A 85 17.29 -33.75 2.16
CA MET A 85 17.79 -34.88 1.30
C MET A 85 19.29 -34.82 1.10
N ILE A 86 19.84 -33.64 0.78
CA ILE A 86 21.30 -33.47 0.62
C ILE A 86 22.01 -33.81 1.93
N LEU A 87 21.56 -33.29 3.07
CA LEU A 87 22.15 -33.59 4.38
C LEU A 87 22.08 -35.06 4.73
N SER A 88 20.99 -35.75 4.41
CA SER A 88 20.83 -37.20 4.62
C SER A 88 21.82 -37.98 3.75
N GLY A 89 22.00 -37.61 2.47
CA GLY A 89 22.96 -38.20 1.58
C GLY A 89 24.42 -38.00 2.03
N LEU A 90 24.74 -36.80 2.53
CA LEU A 90 26.04 -36.48 3.10
C LEU A 90 26.33 -37.34 4.35
N SER A 91 25.34 -37.41 5.25
CA SER A 91 25.46 -38.21 6.48
C SER A 91 25.73 -39.69 6.23
N GLN A 92 25.19 -40.28 5.16
CA GLN A 92 25.40 -41.66 4.80
C GLN A 92 26.76 -41.93 4.14
N ASN A 93 27.36 -40.91 3.53
CA ASN A 93 28.60 -41.06 2.73
C ASN A 93 29.78 -40.24 3.27
N LEU A 94 29.70 -39.80 4.52
CA LEU A 94 30.71 -38.89 5.16
C LEU A 94 32.17 -39.39 5.04
N THR A 95 32.38 -40.73 5.07
CA THR A 95 33.71 -41.33 5.00
C THR A 95 34.21 -41.62 3.59
N GLN A 96 33.34 -41.49 2.59
CA GLN A 96 33.63 -41.84 1.20
C GLN A 96 33.79 -40.61 0.29
N LEU A 97 33.31 -39.44 0.72
CA LEU A 97 33.37 -38.21 -0.07
C LEU A 97 34.69 -37.47 0.16
N PRO A 98 35.32 -36.93 -0.91
CA PRO A 98 36.43 -36.00 -0.78
C PRO A 98 35.98 -34.74 0.01
N GLN A 99 36.88 -34.19 0.82
CA GLN A 99 36.61 -33.04 1.66
C GLN A 99 36.09 -31.82 0.87
N GLU A 100 36.59 -31.60 -0.33
CA GLU A 100 36.18 -30.52 -1.21
C GLU A 100 34.69 -30.67 -1.65
N GLN A 101 34.27 -31.87 -2.05
CA GLN A 101 32.89 -32.14 -2.40
C GLN A 101 31.94 -32.02 -1.21
N LEU A 102 32.38 -32.37 -0.01
CA LEU A 102 31.63 -32.21 1.21
C LEU A 102 31.41 -30.71 1.51
N GLN A 103 32.45 -29.89 1.35
CA GLN A 103 32.35 -28.43 1.54
C GLN A 103 31.39 -27.77 0.53
N ASP A 104 31.48 -28.16 -0.75
CA ASP A 104 30.62 -27.63 -1.80
C ASP A 104 29.13 -27.95 -1.54
N GLN A 105 28.84 -29.19 -1.14
CA GLN A 105 27.46 -29.58 -0.84
C GLN A 105 26.92 -28.93 0.42
N LEU A 106 27.73 -28.74 1.45
CA LEU A 106 27.33 -27.97 2.65
C LEU A 106 27.04 -26.51 2.32
N LYS A 107 27.83 -25.91 1.43
CA LYS A 107 27.59 -24.55 0.96
C LYS A 107 26.25 -24.41 0.22
N VAL A 108 25.94 -25.38 -0.65
CA VAL A 108 24.63 -25.41 -1.34
C VAL A 108 23.49 -25.52 -0.33
N VAL A 109 23.60 -26.35 0.69
CA VAL A 109 22.58 -26.45 1.75
C VAL A 109 22.46 -25.14 2.53
N GLU A 110 23.56 -24.47 2.84
CA GLU A 110 23.55 -23.17 3.52
C GLU A 110 22.83 -22.12 2.69
N GLU A 111 23.12 -22.04 1.39
CA GLU A 111 22.45 -21.13 0.46
C GLU A 111 20.94 -21.40 0.37
N MET A 112 20.53 -22.69 0.27
CA MET A 112 19.12 -23.08 0.25
C MET A 112 18.41 -22.71 1.56
N LEU A 113 19.03 -22.92 2.71
CA LEU A 113 18.45 -22.53 4.00
C LEU A 113 18.32 -21.00 4.15
N GLN A 114 19.29 -20.24 3.64
CA GLN A 114 19.19 -18.78 3.63
C GLN A 114 18.05 -18.29 2.73
N HIS A 115 17.85 -18.88 1.57
CA HIS A 115 16.72 -18.60 0.68
C HIS A 115 15.39 -18.90 1.38
N ALA A 116 15.24 -20.10 1.94
CA ALA A 116 14.03 -20.48 2.68
C ALA A 116 13.73 -19.54 3.85
N GLN A 117 14.74 -19.11 4.59
CA GLN A 117 14.57 -18.13 5.68
C GLN A 117 14.11 -16.77 5.15
N ASN A 118 14.66 -16.32 4.02
CA ASN A 118 14.25 -15.06 3.42
C ASN A 118 12.79 -15.11 2.93
N ASP A 119 12.38 -16.19 2.30
CA ASP A 119 11.02 -16.41 1.84
C ASP A 119 10.02 -16.48 2.99
N LEU A 120 10.39 -17.11 4.11
CA LEU A 120 9.60 -17.08 5.34
C LEU A 120 9.44 -15.65 5.91
N ARG A 121 10.48 -14.83 5.86
CA ARG A 121 10.40 -13.41 6.31
C ARG A 121 9.43 -12.62 5.43
N ILE A 122 9.53 -12.79 4.11
CA ILE A 122 8.63 -12.18 3.14
C ILE A 122 7.18 -12.60 3.42
N LEU A 123 6.94 -13.89 3.67
CA LEU A 123 5.64 -14.43 4.01
C LEU A 123 5.07 -13.78 5.27
N LEU A 124 5.87 -13.64 6.31
CA LEU A 124 5.45 -13.00 7.57
C LEU A 124 5.11 -11.52 7.38
N LEU A 125 5.83 -10.79 6.55
CA LEU A 125 5.53 -9.40 6.21
C LEU A 125 4.25 -9.24 5.38
N HIS A 126 3.93 -10.23 4.54
CA HIS A 126 2.71 -10.24 3.71
C HIS A 126 1.46 -10.67 4.47
N LEU A 127 1.60 -11.61 5.39
CA LEU A 127 0.46 -12.17 6.16
C LEU A 127 0.03 -11.30 7.32
N ARG A 128 0.89 -10.44 7.84
CA ARG A 128 0.49 -9.47 8.84
C ARG A 128 -0.27 -8.33 8.15
N PRO A 129 -1.59 -8.19 8.39
CA PRO A 129 -2.24 -6.91 8.20
C PRO A 129 -1.71 -6.01 9.33
N ILE A 130 -0.58 -5.38 9.14
CA ILE A 130 -0.19 -4.29 10.02
C ILE A 130 -1.06 -3.12 9.56
N GLU A 131 -2.29 -3.10 10.03
CA GLU A 131 -3.08 -1.89 10.07
C GLU A 131 -2.42 -1.01 11.10
N LEU A 132 -2.32 0.27 10.83
CA LEU A 132 -1.77 1.23 11.80
C LEU A 132 -2.57 1.20 13.11
N GLU A 133 -3.78 0.57 13.09
CA GLU A 133 -4.72 0.51 14.21
C GLU A 133 -4.82 1.87 14.91
N ASN A 134 -4.20 2.02 16.09
CA ASN A 134 -4.16 3.27 16.83
C ASN A 134 -2.78 3.96 16.79
N LYS A 135 -1.89 3.56 15.87
CA LYS A 135 -0.55 4.12 15.72
C LYS A 135 -0.51 5.20 14.64
N SER A 136 0.42 6.13 14.79
CA SER A 136 0.74 7.09 13.74
C SER A 136 1.52 6.45 12.60
N LEU A 137 1.55 7.11 11.45
CA LEU A 137 2.36 6.71 10.30
C LEU A 137 3.84 6.57 10.69
N SER A 138 4.35 7.51 11.49
CA SER A 138 5.73 7.49 12.01
C SER A 138 6.02 6.22 12.81
N GLU A 139 5.16 5.86 13.75
CA GLU A 139 5.32 4.66 14.58
C GLU A 139 5.21 3.38 13.75
N GLY A 140 4.34 3.36 12.74
CA GLY A 140 4.21 2.24 11.81
C GLY A 140 5.49 1.99 11.02
N PHE A 141 6.09 3.05 10.46
CA PHE A 141 7.38 2.94 9.76
C PHE A 141 8.52 2.56 10.70
N ASP A 142 8.60 3.13 11.91
CA ASP A 142 9.61 2.72 12.91
C ASP A 142 9.56 1.21 13.17
N MET A 143 8.36 0.65 13.31
CA MET A 143 8.19 -0.79 13.57
C MET A 143 8.61 -1.65 12.38
N ILE A 144 8.10 -1.36 11.17
CA ILE A 144 8.36 -2.21 10.00
C ILE A 144 9.82 -2.14 9.56
N LEU A 145 10.45 -0.95 9.65
CA LEU A 145 11.85 -0.76 9.27
C LEU A 145 12.79 -1.36 10.31
N LYS A 146 12.44 -1.32 11.60
CA LYS A 146 13.17 -2.05 12.64
C LYS A 146 13.10 -3.55 12.41
N GLU A 147 11.92 -4.09 12.14
CA GLU A 147 11.74 -5.51 11.84
C GLU A 147 12.55 -5.92 10.60
N LEU A 148 12.62 -5.08 9.56
CA LEU A 148 13.45 -5.30 8.39
C LEU A 148 14.94 -5.36 8.77
N THR A 149 15.43 -4.42 9.55
CA THR A 149 16.84 -4.38 10.01
C THR A 149 17.19 -5.59 10.87
N ASP A 150 16.31 -5.98 11.78
CA ASP A 150 16.55 -7.08 12.72
C ASP A 150 16.53 -8.45 12.04
N LYS A 151 15.78 -8.59 10.94
CA LYS A 151 15.51 -9.88 10.28
C LYS A 151 16.13 -10.02 8.89
N SER A 152 16.78 -9.01 8.35
CA SER A 152 17.43 -9.06 7.04
C SER A 152 18.83 -8.48 7.10
N ASN A 153 19.64 -8.73 6.06
CA ASN A 153 20.96 -8.14 5.91
C ASN A 153 20.92 -6.79 5.18
N ILE A 154 19.75 -6.13 5.17
CA ILE A 154 19.56 -4.84 4.51
C ILE A 154 19.88 -3.72 5.50
N GLU A 155 20.84 -2.89 5.15
CA GLU A 155 21.09 -1.62 5.86
C GLU A 155 19.93 -0.66 5.59
N VAL A 156 19.26 -0.18 6.63
CA VAL A 156 18.14 0.75 6.52
C VAL A 156 18.56 2.14 6.96
N VAL A 157 18.39 3.12 6.08
CA VAL A 157 18.51 4.54 6.40
C VAL A 157 17.11 5.14 6.44
N TYR A 158 16.66 5.58 7.61
CA TYR A 158 15.35 6.17 7.78
C TYR A 158 15.44 7.59 8.32
N ARG A 159 14.84 8.53 7.59
CA ARG A 159 14.72 9.93 8.01
C ARG A 159 13.27 10.37 7.91
N LYS A 160 12.75 10.97 8.96
CA LYS A 160 11.38 11.43 9.06
C LYS A 160 11.29 12.84 9.62
N ASN A 161 10.38 13.61 9.05
CA ASN A 161 9.94 14.91 9.54
C ASN A 161 8.45 15.04 9.21
N ILE A 162 7.62 14.47 10.07
CA ILE A 162 6.16 14.45 9.91
C ILE A 162 5.46 14.67 11.23
N ASP A 163 4.35 15.38 11.16
CA ASP A 163 3.37 15.51 12.23
C ASP A 163 2.18 14.55 11.99
N LYS A 164 1.14 14.67 12.80
CA LYS A 164 -0.07 13.88 12.66
C LYS A 164 -0.80 14.24 11.36
N LEU A 165 -1.14 13.23 10.61
CA LEU A 165 -1.85 13.33 9.34
C LEU A 165 -3.29 12.78 9.45
N PRO A 166 -4.19 13.12 8.51
CA PRO A 166 -5.49 12.47 8.42
C PRO A 166 -5.34 10.94 8.29
N LYS A 167 -6.15 10.18 9.01
CA LYS A 167 -6.05 8.71 9.09
C LYS A 167 -6.05 8.03 7.72
N LYS A 168 -6.87 8.52 6.78
CA LYS A 168 -6.92 8.01 5.41
C LYS A 168 -5.56 8.14 4.70
N VAL A 169 -4.85 9.24 4.91
CA VAL A 169 -3.52 9.47 4.33
C VAL A 169 -2.50 8.53 4.98
N GLU A 170 -2.48 8.47 6.32
CA GLU A 170 -1.58 7.60 7.07
C GLU A 170 -1.69 6.13 6.65
N ASP A 171 -2.93 5.61 6.59
CA ASP A 171 -3.19 4.20 6.24
C ASP A 171 -2.76 3.88 4.80
N ASN A 172 -3.02 4.77 3.84
CA ASN A 172 -2.61 4.54 2.45
C ASN A 172 -1.10 4.66 2.26
N VAL A 173 -0.46 5.66 2.86
CA VAL A 173 1.00 5.83 2.78
C VAL A 173 1.72 4.66 3.45
N PHE A 174 1.22 4.17 4.56
CA PHE A 174 1.77 3.00 5.22
C PHE A 174 1.68 1.74 4.35
N ARG A 175 0.51 1.51 3.70
CA ARG A 175 0.34 0.38 2.76
C ARG A 175 1.25 0.49 1.53
N ILE A 176 1.48 1.70 1.03
CA ILE A 176 2.46 1.93 -0.04
C ILE A 176 3.86 1.55 0.43
N GLY A 177 4.26 2.01 1.61
CA GLY A 177 5.57 1.65 2.19
C GLY A 177 5.75 0.15 2.37
N GLN A 178 4.74 -0.55 2.87
CA GLN A 178 4.75 -2.02 3.00
C GLN A 178 4.96 -2.71 1.66
N GLU A 179 4.28 -2.26 0.60
CA GLU A 179 4.41 -2.84 -0.74
C GLU A 179 5.80 -2.61 -1.32
N VAL A 180 6.38 -1.40 -1.14
CA VAL A 180 7.75 -1.10 -1.59
C VAL A 180 8.77 -1.97 -0.86
N ILE A 181 8.67 -2.07 0.47
CA ILE A 181 9.56 -2.93 1.29
C ILE A 181 9.46 -4.38 0.83
N SER A 182 8.25 -4.86 0.58
CA SER A 182 8.02 -6.20 0.06
C SER A 182 8.69 -6.44 -1.29
N ASN A 183 8.57 -5.48 -2.21
CA ASN A 183 9.20 -5.57 -3.53
C ASN A 183 10.73 -5.56 -3.43
N THR A 184 11.29 -4.72 -2.55
CA THR A 184 12.72 -4.69 -2.25
C THR A 184 13.21 -6.06 -1.75
N LEU A 185 12.50 -6.69 -0.82
CA LEU A 185 12.87 -8.00 -0.28
C LEU A 185 12.78 -9.13 -1.32
N LYS A 186 11.75 -9.10 -2.18
CA LYS A 186 11.49 -10.20 -3.14
C LYS A 186 12.37 -10.14 -4.37
N HIS A 187 12.58 -8.94 -4.88
CA HIS A 187 13.01 -8.77 -6.26
C HIS A 187 14.33 -8.02 -6.39
N SER A 188 14.70 -7.18 -5.41
CA SER A 188 15.81 -6.27 -5.64
C SER A 188 17.19 -6.83 -5.33
N LYS A 189 17.31 -7.87 -4.49
CA LYS A 189 18.59 -8.32 -3.91
C LYS A 189 19.38 -7.15 -3.29
N ALA A 190 18.69 -6.14 -2.81
CA ALA A 190 19.29 -4.94 -2.24
C ALA A 190 20.01 -5.25 -0.93
N THR A 191 21.10 -4.54 -0.69
CA THR A 191 21.81 -4.52 0.57
C THR A 191 21.54 -3.26 1.37
N ARG A 192 20.88 -2.25 0.75
CA ARG A 192 20.55 -0.96 1.37
C ARG A 192 19.20 -0.47 0.88
N LEU A 193 18.39 0.02 1.84
CA LEU A 193 17.12 0.70 1.60
C LEU A 193 17.12 2.05 2.32
N GLU A 194 16.87 3.11 1.60
CA GLU A 194 16.71 4.46 2.14
C GLU A 194 15.25 4.87 2.10
N VAL A 195 14.73 5.38 3.21
CA VAL A 195 13.35 5.83 3.37
C VAL A 195 13.36 7.25 3.91
N TYR A 196 12.72 8.16 3.19
CA TYR A 196 12.55 9.55 3.56
C TYR A 196 11.08 9.88 3.61
N LEU A 197 10.60 10.31 4.75
CA LEU A 197 9.21 10.70 4.99
C LEU A 197 9.20 12.15 5.48
N ASN A 198 8.81 13.07 4.62
CA ASN A 198 8.87 14.50 4.87
C ASN A 198 7.53 15.18 4.62
N GLN A 199 7.10 15.99 5.56
CA GLN A 199 5.88 16.79 5.49
C GLN A 199 6.22 18.28 5.46
N THR A 200 5.57 18.98 4.54
CA THR A 200 5.47 20.44 4.51
C THR A 200 4.03 20.86 4.80
N GLU A 201 3.74 22.16 4.82
CA GLU A 201 2.36 22.66 5.03
C GLU A 201 1.36 22.10 4.00
N ASN A 202 1.78 21.89 2.75
CA ASN A 202 0.89 21.56 1.65
C ASN A 202 1.14 20.18 1.02
N GLU A 203 2.18 19.46 1.44
CA GLU A 203 2.60 18.23 0.77
C GLU A 203 3.22 17.24 1.75
N LEU A 204 2.90 15.96 1.57
CA LEU A 204 3.63 14.84 2.16
C LEU A 204 4.44 14.16 1.07
N GLN A 205 5.73 13.98 1.30
CA GLN A 205 6.63 13.22 0.44
C GLN A 205 7.04 11.92 1.12
N LEU A 206 6.87 10.80 0.41
CA LEU A 206 7.50 9.52 0.72
C LEU A 206 8.46 9.17 -0.41
N LYS A 207 9.77 9.14 -0.11
CA LYS A 207 10.79 8.70 -1.04
C LYS A 207 11.45 7.43 -0.51
N MET A 208 11.52 6.40 -1.36
CA MET A 208 12.17 5.13 -1.03
C MET A 208 13.14 4.76 -2.15
N VAL A 209 14.37 4.38 -1.78
CA VAL A 209 15.44 4.05 -2.73
C VAL A 209 16.14 2.78 -2.27
N ASP A 210 16.20 1.78 -3.13
CA ASP A 210 17.03 0.60 -2.91
C ASP A 210 18.20 0.55 -3.91
N ASN A 211 19.26 -0.15 -3.52
CA ASN A 211 20.45 -0.37 -4.35
C ASN A 211 20.48 -1.75 -5.02
N GLY A 212 19.31 -2.32 -5.29
CA GLY A 212 19.20 -3.66 -5.84
C GLY A 212 19.44 -3.76 -7.34
N ILE A 213 18.99 -4.87 -7.92
CA ILE A 213 19.19 -5.16 -9.36
C ILE A 213 18.37 -4.26 -10.28
N GLY A 214 17.34 -3.58 -9.78
CA GLY A 214 16.46 -2.78 -10.60
C GLY A 214 15.78 -3.57 -11.72
N PHE A 215 15.18 -2.87 -12.67
CA PHE A 215 14.54 -3.43 -13.87
C PHE A 215 14.50 -2.39 -14.99
N ASP A 216 14.30 -2.87 -16.23
CA ASP A 216 14.11 -1.99 -17.39
C ASP A 216 12.65 -1.50 -17.41
N MET A 217 12.49 -0.17 -17.41
CA MET A 217 11.18 0.48 -17.45
C MET A 217 10.48 0.31 -18.80
N ASP A 218 11.25 0.18 -19.90
CA ASP A 218 10.70 0.07 -21.25
C ASP A 218 10.23 -1.36 -21.58
N GLU A 219 10.87 -2.37 -21.00
CA GLU A 219 10.48 -3.79 -21.17
C GLU A 219 9.34 -4.20 -20.24
N SER A 220 9.09 -3.47 -19.16
CA SER A 220 8.02 -3.75 -18.21
C SER A 220 6.67 -3.17 -18.66
N HIS A 221 6.18 -3.61 -19.83
CA HIS A 221 4.86 -3.19 -20.34
C HIS A 221 3.69 -3.55 -19.43
N ASP A 222 3.86 -4.53 -18.54
CA ASP A 222 2.93 -4.81 -17.44
C ASP A 222 3.59 -4.45 -16.12
N LEU A 223 3.30 -3.24 -15.61
CA LEU A 223 3.58 -2.89 -14.22
C LEU A 223 3.11 -4.05 -13.34
N SER A 224 4.03 -4.61 -12.54
CA SER A 224 3.67 -5.67 -11.61
C SER A 224 2.43 -5.25 -10.83
N TYR A 225 1.58 -6.20 -10.45
CA TYR A 225 0.34 -5.92 -9.72
C TYR A 225 0.57 -5.02 -8.50
N GLY A 226 1.73 -5.17 -7.83
CA GLY A 226 2.15 -4.32 -6.72
C GLY A 226 2.36 -2.85 -7.10
N LEU A 227 3.06 -2.59 -8.20
CA LEU A 227 3.29 -1.22 -8.68
C LEU A 227 2.00 -0.53 -9.14
N LYS A 228 1.09 -1.29 -9.75
CA LYS A 228 -0.24 -0.80 -10.10
C LYS A 228 -1.03 -0.40 -8.85
N ASN A 229 -1.04 -1.24 -7.82
CA ASN A 229 -1.70 -0.94 -6.54
C ASN A 229 -1.12 0.32 -5.86
N ILE A 230 0.20 0.53 -5.94
CA ILE A 230 0.83 1.76 -5.45
C ILE A 230 0.30 2.96 -6.22
N LYS A 231 0.31 2.89 -7.55
CA LYS A 231 -0.17 3.96 -8.41
C LYS A 231 -1.64 4.31 -8.13
N ASP A 232 -2.51 3.31 -8.11
CA ASP A 232 -3.94 3.51 -7.84
C ASP A 232 -4.17 4.21 -6.49
N ARG A 233 -3.40 3.85 -5.43
CA ARG A 233 -3.49 4.51 -4.12
C ARG A 233 -2.99 5.95 -4.13
N VAL A 234 -1.93 6.24 -4.88
CA VAL A 234 -1.41 7.60 -5.04
C VAL A 234 -2.42 8.46 -5.79
N ASP A 235 -3.01 7.95 -6.88
CA ASP A 235 -4.04 8.63 -7.66
C ASP A 235 -5.31 8.90 -6.82
N ASP A 236 -5.74 7.96 -5.98
CA ASP A 236 -6.88 8.10 -5.05
C ASP A 236 -6.68 9.22 -4.01
N LEU A 237 -5.44 9.55 -3.69
CA LEU A 237 -5.06 10.64 -2.81
C LEU A 237 -4.75 11.95 -3.56
N GLY A 238 -4.94 11.99 -4.88
CA GLY A 238 -4.63 13.14 -5.72
C GLY A 238 -3.14 13.44 -5.82
N GLY A 239 -2.30 12.46 -5.59
CA GLY A 239 -0.85 12.59 -5.55
C GLY A 239 -0.17 12.31 -6.89
N THR A 240 1.15 12.34 -6.87
CA THR A 240 2.01 12.00 -8.00
C THR A 240 3.03 10.93 -7.60
N LEU A 241 3.33 10.03 -8.52
CA LEU A 241 4.32 8.97 -8.37
C LEU A 241 5.39 9.14 -9.44
N GLN A 242 6.64 9.29 -9.03
CA GLN A 242 7.80 9.18 -9.90
C GLN A 242 8.55 7.90 -9.57
N LEU A 243 8.64 7.00 -10.53
CA LEU A 243 9.35 5.73 -10.44
C LEU A 243 10.53 5.76 -11.40
N LEU A 244 11.72 5.49 -10.89
CA LEU A 244 12.95 5.38 -11.66
C LEU A 244 13.61 4.04 -11.35
N SER A 245 13.91 3.28 -12.39
CA SER A 245 14.65 2.02 -12.27
C SER A 245 15.51 1.81 -13.50
N GLN A 246 16.67 1.24 -13.30
CA GLN A 246 17.56 0.77 -14.36
C GLN A 246 18.22 -0.55 -13.89
N PRO A 247 18.52 -1.46 -14.81
CA PRO A 247 19.26 -2.68 -14.48
C PRO A 247 20.55 -2.36 -13.70
N ASP A 248 20.77 -3.08 -12.61
CA ASP A 248 21.92 -2.99 -11.70
C ASP A 248 22.09 -1.63 -10.98
N LYS A 249 21.06 -0.77 -10.97
CA LYS A 249 21.10 0.53 -10.27
C LYS A 249 20.01 0.68 -9.20
N GLY A 250 19.23 -0.37 -8.98
CA GLY A 250 18.15 -0.36 -8.01
C GLY A 250 16.91 0.39 -8.47
N VAL A 251 16.06 0.71 -7.51
CA VAL A 251 14.76 1.37 -7.72
C VAL A 251 14.67 2.61 -6.84
N SER A 252 14.22 3.71 -7.43
CA SER A 252 13.86 4.93 -6.70
C SER A 252 12.39 5.26 -6.93
N MET A 253 11.66 5.43 -5.86
CA MET A 253 10.25 5.79 -5.85
C MET A 253 10.08 7.08 -5.06
N ASP A 254 9.52 8.12 -5.68
CA ASP A 254 9.20 9.41 -5.06
C ASP A 254 7.69 9.66 -5.21
N ILE A 255 6.99 9.70 -4.09
CA ILE A 255 5.55 9.90 -3.99
C ILE A 255 5.29 11.22 -3.29
N ARG A 256 4.44 12.04 -3.88
CA ARG A 256 4.04 13.35 -3.35
C ARG A 256 2.54 13.43 -3.27
N LEU A 257 2.02 13.72 -2.09
CA LEU A 257 0.60 13.79 -1.79
C LEU A 257 0.26 15.20 -1.34
N PRO A 258 -0.75 15.87 -1.95
CA PRO A 258 -1.20 17.17 -1.50
C PRO A 258 -1.87 17.03 -0.13
N LEU A 259 -1.51 17.89 0.80
CA LEU A 259 -2.19 18.05 2.08
C LEU A 259 -3.10 19.28 1.99
N VAL A 260 -4.40 19.04 2.08
CA VAL A 260 -5.36 20.15 2.18
C VAL A 260 -5.28 20.65 3.62
N PRO A 261 -5.01 21.94 3.87
CA PRO A 261 -5.08 22.50 5.22
C PRO A 261 -6.47 22.21 5.80
N GLU A 262 -6.57 21.62 6.98
CA GLU A 262 -7.83 21.60 7.70
C GLU A 262 -8.26 23.07 7.88
N GLU A 263 -9.41 23.47 7.30
CA GLU A 263 -10.05 24.74 7.65
C GLU A 263 -10.19 24.72 9.16
N LYS A 264 -9.41 25.56 9.84
CA LYS A 264 -9.62 25.86 11.25
C LYS A 264 -11.02 26.40 11.34
N GLY A 265 -11.96 25.58 11.78
CA GLY A 265 -13.30 26.03 12.11
C GLY A 265 -13.18 27.23 13.02
N ASP A 266 -13.60 28.39 12.52
CA ASP A 266 -13.75 29.62 13.27
C ASP A 266 -14.72 29.35 14.42
N ASN A 267 -14.15 28.95 15.55
CA ASN A 267 -14.88 28.95 16.83
C ASN A 267 -14.89 30.39 17.36
N ASN A 268 -15.53 31.27 16.64
CA ASN A 268 -15.98 32.53 17.22
C ASN A 268 -17.16 32.21 18.16
N GLY A 269 -16.80 31.78 19.37
CA GLY A 269 -17.72 31.81 20.48
C GLY A 269 -18.07 33.25 20.79
N GLU A 270 -19.28 33.59 20.49
CA GLU A 270 -19.93 34.79 21.05
C GLU A 270 -20.07 34.63 22.56
N ASN A 271 -19.56 35.66 23.24
CA ASN A 271 -19.90 35.98 24.60
C ASN A 271 -21.38 36.34 24.75
#